data_15193a54ecdee2f75d4408ed67fc5d99
#
_entry.id   15193a54ecdee2f75d4408ed67fc5d99
#
_cell.length_a   1.000
_cell.length_b   1.000
_cell.length_c   1.000
_cell.angle_alpha   90.00
_cell.angle_beta   90.00
_cell.angle_gamma   90.00
#
_symmetry.space_group_name_H-M   'P 1'
#
loop_
_entity.id
_entity.type
_entity.pdbx_description
1 polymer ?
#
loop_
_entity_poly.entity_id
_entity_poly.type
_entity_poly.pdbx_seq_one_letter_code
_entity_poly.pdbx_strand_id
1 'polypeptide(L)'
;MSAAVRGADARSFLLPPLLAQASRDAIALRHGAVEIDQAAFLSRAGAIAEALRSAGIGEGDVVALAASRTPDTIAAVVACIACGAAPLPLDPALPSSRLAAMAAIAGARVVVGDGIALPPSLPRVVVDADAHAALHGGAGPLAYVLFTSGSTGEPKGVAMRSDAFGELVGWHLAHPRLGRAAVTLQFAPLGFDVSFQELFSTLGAGGTLVLVDEAQRRDPYALLELIAREGVQRLFLPCVALQALAEAVAAGGAFPHALRDVVTAGEALHATPAVRALFAELPGAVLHNHYGPTESHVVSAHELAGDPATWPDLPPIGRALPHARLRVVAADADDATSAGADVGEGHLLIGGACLAAGYIGRPALTAERFVERDGARWYRSGDRVRIEPDGTLHYLGGLDDQLKIDGIRVEPGEIEAALCRHADVAQAVVVGVDGPAGRTLAAHIVPRDPHLGEAALASALRTHCAATLAPWLVPRTFAIHAALPLAASGKIDRRALARDADQALHWREGAPLAEQWLDLWRQLLDAPQLGADDNLFDHGARSLLVVRALTELRRHGHVLSVVQAYEYPSVAAQVALLEGGAVRDEGRREAERGVAQRAAFARFAPRAGGAR
;
A
#
# COMPACT_ATOMS: atom_id res chain seq x y z
N MET A 1 5.07 29.79 3.16
CA MET A 1 4.38 30.03 1.87
C MET A 1 4.23 31.52 1.66
N SER A 2 4.70 32.04 0.53
CA SER A 2 4.53 33.44 0.13
C SER A 2 3.03 33.76 -0.04
N ALA A 3 2.63 35.01 0.26
CA ALA A 3 1.26 35.51 0.12
C ALA A 3 0.66 35.31 -1.31
N ALA A 4 1.50 35.12 -2.32
CA ALA A 4 1.11 34.87 -3.70
C ALA A 4 0.40 33.52 -3.93
N VAL A 5 0.56 32.53 -3.03
CA VAL A 5 -0.06 31.19 -3.18
C VAL A 5 -1.49 31.15 -2.59
N ARG A 6 -1.88 32.12 -1.76
CA ARG A 6 -3.19 32.13 -1.09
C ARG A 6 -4.36 32.61 -1.95
N GLY A 7 -4.15 33.00 -3.19
CA GLY A 7 -5.20 33.51 -4.09
C GLY A 7 -5.46 32.70 -5.36
N ALA A 8 -4.69 31.64 -5.59
CA ALA A 8 -4.91 30.74 -6.73
C ALA A 8 -5.93 29.65 -6.34
N ASP A 9 -6.79 29.26 -7.29
CA ASP A 9 -7.61 28.07 -7.12
C ASP A 9 -6.69 26.85 -6.95
N ALA A 10 -6.81 26.15 -5.81
CA ALA A 10 -5.95 25.01 -5.50
C ALA A 10 -6.01 23.89 -6.54
N ARG A 11 -7.11 23.76 -7.28
CA ARG A 11 -7.26 22.85 -8.44
C ARG A 11 -6.22 23.14 -9.53
N SER A 12 -5.72 24.38 -9.60
CA SER A 12 -4.68 24.78 -10.56
C SER A 12 -3.32 24.07 -10.38
N PHE A 13 -3.13 23.38 -9.26
CA PHE A 13 -1.93 22.58 -9.04
C PHE A 13 -2.01 21.16 -9.62
N LEU A 14 -3.13 20.73 -10.20
CA LEU A 14 -3.26 19.38 -10.76
C LEU A 14 -2.80 19.30 -12.22
N LEU A 15 -3.43 20.04 -13.11
CA LEU A 15 -3.12 19.97 -14.55
C LEU A 15 -2.12 21.04 -15.05
N PRO A 16 -2.23 22.31 -14.65
CA PRO A 16 -1.34 23.35 -15.18
C PRO A 16 0.16 23.06 -15.00
N PRO A 17 0.65 22.50 -13.86
CA PRO A 17 2.05 22.12 -13.74
C PRO A 17 2.47 21.04 -14.75
N LEU A 18 1.61 20.05 -15.04
CA LEU A 18 1.85 19.04 -16.06
C LEU A 18 1.90 19.66 -17.45
N LEU A 19 0.92 20.49 -17.79
CA LEU A 19 0.84 21.17 -19.09
C LEU A 19 2.04 22.09 -19.33
N ALA A 20 2.59 22.71 -18.28
CA ALA A 20 3.81 23.52 -18.36
C ALA A 20 5.05 22.71 -18.78
N GLN A 21 5.03 21.39 -18.68
CA GLN A 21 6.10 20.50 -19.12
C GLN A 21 5.93 20.01 -20.57
N ALA A 22 4.79 20.27 -21.23
CA ALA A 22 4.40 19.70 -22.53
C ALA A 22 5.39 20.00 -23.69
N SER A 23 6.18 21.06 -23.59
CA SER A 23 7.14 21.46 -24.63
C SER A 23 8.55 20.92 -24.41
N ARG A 24 8.74 19.95 -23.53
CA ARG A 24 10.06 19.44 -23.16
C ARG A 24 10.29 18.04 -23.70
N ASP A 25 11.47 17.82 -24.26
CA ASP A 25 11.99 16.50 -24.67
C ASP A 25 12.35 15.62 -23.46
N ALA A 26 11.93 16.03 -22.23
CA ALA A 26 12.18 15.28 -21.02
C ALA A 26 11.28 14.04 -20.96
N ILE A 27 11.85 12.93 -20.50
CA ILE A 27 11.12 11.67 -20.33
C ILE A 27 10.14 11.82 -19.18
N ALA A 28 8.85 11.56 -19.44
CA ALA A 28 7.80 11.50 -18.44
C ALA A 28 7.71 10.13 -17.78
N LEU A 29 7.74 9.07 -18.59
CA LEU A 29 7.56 7.69 -18.13
C LEU A 29 8.65 6.77 -18.68
N ARG A 30 9.08 5.81 -17.84
CA ARG A 30 9.87 4.64 -18.26
C ARG A 30 9.16 3.38 -17.81
N HIS A 31 9.04 2.41 -18.72
CA HIS A 31 8.48 1.09 -18.42
C HIS A 31 9.24 0.01 -19.21
N GLY A 32 10.12 -0.73 -18.55
CA GLY A 32 11.04 -1.64 -19.22
C GLY A 32 11.96 -0.89 -20.19
N ALA A 33 11.91 -1.26 -21.48
CA ALA A 33 12.67 -0.59 -22.53
C ALA A 33 11.93 0.61 -23.18
N VAL A 34 10.71 0.89 -22.75
CA VAL A 34 9.88 1.96 -23.34
C VAL A 34 10.12 3.24 -22.57
N GLU A 35 10.50 4.29 -23.29
CA GLU A 35 10.56 5.68 -22.79
C GLU A 35 9.50 6.52 -23.51
N ILE A 36 8.76 7.33 -22.76
CA ILE A 36 7.71 8.22 -23.25
C ILE A 36 8.04 9.63 -22.77
N ASP A 37 8.22 10.56 -23.71
CA ASP A 37 8.46 11.96 -23.37
C ASP A 37 7.18 12.66 -22.86
N GLN A 38 7.34 13.87 -22.32
CA GLN A 38 6.25 14.66 -21.76
C GLN A 38 5.18 14.99 -22.80
N ALA A 39 5.58 15.30 -24.04
CA ALA A 39 4.64 15.67 -25.11
C ALA A 39 3.81 14.47 -25.56
N ALA A 40 4.44 13.32 -25.78
CA ALA A 40 3.77 12.07 -26.13
C ALA A 40 2.82 11.60 -25.02
N PHE A 41 3.25 11.65 -23.76
CA PHE A 41 2.43 11.31 -22.60
C PHE A 41 1.17 12.18 -22.52
N LEU A 42 1.32 13.50 -22.61
CA LEU A 42 0.17 14.42 -22.55
C LEU A 42 -0.74 14.30 -23.77
N SER A 43 -0.17 14.04 -24.95
CA SER A 43 -0.94 13.78 -26.15
C SER A 43 -1.77 12.49 -26.04
N ARG A 44 -1.21 11.44 -25.44
CA ARG A 44 -1.94 10.21 -25.14
C ARG A 44 -3.07 10.44 -24.14
N ALA A 45 -2.81 11.19 -23.06
CA ALA A 45 -3.83 11.58 -22.10
C ALA A 45 -4.95 12.41 -22.76
N GLY A 46 -4.60 13.26 -23.72
CA GLY A 46 -5.55 14.04 -24.53
C GLY A 46 -6.49 13.15 -25.35
N ALA A 47 -5.96 12.13 -26.02
CA ALA A 47 -6.77 11.18 -26.80
C ALA A 47 -7.75 10.39 -25.91
N ILE A 48 -7.29 9.95 -24.72
CA ILE A 48 -8.16 9.28 -23.75
C ILE A 48 -9.25 10.24 -23.25
N ALA A 49 -8.90 11.50 -22.96
CA ALA A 49 -9.86 12.52 -22.55
C ALA A 49 -10.92 12.80 -23.61
N GLU A 50 -10.54 12.81 -24.89
CA GLU A 50 -11.49 12.99 -26.00
C GLU A 50 -12.44 11.80 -26.13
N ALA A 51 -11.93 10.56 -25.99
CA ALA A 51 -12.75 9.36 -25.99
C ALA A 51 -13.74 9.34 -24.80
N LEU A 52 -13.30 9.77 -23.62
CA LEU A 52 -14.17 9.90 -22.45
C LEU A 52 -15.29 10.92 -22.68
N ARG A 53 -14.96 12.11 -23.22
CA ARG A 53 -15.98 13.14 -23.56
C ARG A 53 -16.94 12.65 -24.62
N SER A 54 -16.46 11.92 -25.63
CA SER A 54 -17.30 11.29 -26.67
C SER A 54 -18.24 10.24 -26.09
N ALA A 55 -17.86 9.58 -24.99
CA ALA A 55 -18.71 8.69 -24.23
C ALA A 55 -19.66 9.42 -23.24
N GLY A 56 -19.69 10.77 -23.29
CA GLY A 56 -20.55 11.60 -22.44
C GLY A 56 -20.04 11.73 -20.99
N ILE A 57 -18.75 11.54 -20.76
CA ILE A 57 -18.11 11.75 -19.46
C ILE A 57 -17.72 13.21 -19.29
N GLY A 58 -18.04 13.77 -18.13
CA GLY A 58 -17.78 15.16 -17.79
C GLY A 58 -17.62 15.41 -16.30
N GLU A 59 -17.82 16.67 -15.91
CA GLU A 59 -17.61 17.13 -14.54
C GLU A 59 -18.48 16.36 -13.52
N GLY A 60 -17.82 15.83 -12.46
CA GLY A 60 -18.47 15.11 -11.39
C GLY A 60 -18.75 13.63 -11.64
N ASP A 61 -18.55 13.15 -12.87
CA ASP A 61 -18.65 11.72 -13.19
C ASP A 61 -17.50 10.91 -12.56
N VAL A 62 -17.75 9.62 -12.33
CA VAL A 62 -16.73 8.67 -11.88
C VAL A 62 -16.39 7.69 -13.00
N VAL A 63 -15.10 7.50 -13.24
CA VAL A 63 -14.57 6.61 -14.27
C VAL A 63 -13.77 5.49 -13.61
N ALA A 64 -14.21 4.24 -13.77
CA ALA A 64 -13.46 3.09 -13.32
C ALA A 64 -12.22 2.87 -14.20
N LEU A 65 -11.06 2.65 -13.58
CA LEU A 65 -9.81 2.36 -14.27
C LEU A 65 -9.30 0.97 -13.87
N ALA A 66 -8.91 0.15 -14.84
CA ALA A 66 -8.12 -1.04 -14.56
C ALA A 66 -6.74 -0.61 -14.03
N ALA A 67 -6.51 -0.80 -12.72
CA ALA A 67 -5.38 -0.21 -12.00
C ALA A 67 -4.06 -0.98 -12.22
N SER A 68 -3.74 -1.32 -13.47
CA SER A 68 -2.43 -1.87 -13.86
C SER A 68 -1.40 -0.76 -13.99
N ARG A 69 -0.12 -1.04 -13.67
CA ARG A 69 0.98 -0.06 -13.81
C ARG A 69 1.44 0.02 -15.26
N THR A 70 0.65 0.67 -16.12
CA THR A 70 0.99 0.89 -17.53
C THR A 70 0.98 2.38 -17.85
N PRO A 71 1.73 2.82 -18.86
CA PRO A 71 1.68 4.21 -19.33
C PRO A 71 0.26 4.69 -19.62
N ASP A 72 -0.57 3.85 -20.24
CA ASP A 72 -1.96 4.17 -20.57
C ASP A 72 -2.84 4.37 -19.33
N THR A 73 -2.62 3.59 -18.28
CA THR A 73 -3.36 3.78 -17.02
C THR A 73 -2.98 5.11 -16.36
N ILE A 74 -1.70 5.47 -16.37
CA ILE A 74 -1.25 6.77 -15.85
C ILE A 74 -1.84 7.91 -16.68
N ALA A 75 -1.83 7.79 -18.01
CA ALA A 75 -2.46 8.76 -18.90
C ALA A 75 -3.98 8.86 -18.68
N ALA A 76 -4.66 7.73 -18.39
CA ALA A 76 -6.09 7.71 -18.10
C ALA A 76 -6.44 8.43 -16.78
N VAL A 77 -5.60 8.34 -15.75
CA VAL A 77 -5.77 9.14 -14.51
C VAL A 77 -5.77 10.63 -14.83
N VAL A 78 -4.79 11.10 -15.63
CA VAL A 78 -4.69 12.51 -16.04
C VAL A 78 -5.87 12.91 -16.93
N ALA A 79 -6.28 12.03 -17.85
CA ALA A 79 -7.41 12.26 -18.75
C ALA A 79 -8.74 12.40 -18.00
N CYS A 80 -9.00 11.58 -16.99
CA CYS A 80 -10.18 11.71 -16.14
C CYS A 80 -10.25 13.11 -15.50
N ILE A 81 -9.15 13.55 -14.88
CA ILE A 81 -9.07 14.86 -14.23
C ILE A 81 -9.30 15.97 -15.26
N ALA A 82 -8.72 15.85 -16.47
CA ALA A 82 -8.91 16.83 -17.55
C ALA A 82 -10.36 16.89 -18.08
N CYS A 83 -11.13 15.83 -17.93
CA CYS A 83 -12.57 15.82 -18.20
C CYS A 83 -13.40 16.37 -17.04
N GLY A 84 -12.80 16.70 -15.89
CA GLY A 84 -13.50 17.04 -14.67
C GLY A 84 -14.11 15.81 -13.95
N ALA A 85 -13.77 14.61 -14.39
CA ALA A 85 -14.23 13.35 -13.82
C ALA A 85 -13.25 12.81 -12.76
N ALA A 86 -13.76 12.03 -11.81
CA ALA A 86 -12.95 11.39 -10.80
C ALA A 86 -12.50 9.98 -11.26
N PRO A 87 -11.20 9.69 -11.34
CA PRO A 87 -10.71 8.33 -11.52
C PRO A 87 -11.03 7.46 -10.30
N LEU A 88 -11.48 6.24 -10.55
CA LEU A 88 -11.68 5.16 -9.58
C LEU A 88 -10.75 3.99 -9.96
N PRO A 89 -9.52 3.94 -9.47
CA PRO A 89 -8.63 2.83 -9.73
C PRO A 89 -9.13 1.55 -9.04
N LEU A 90 -9.29 0.49 -9.83
CA LEU A 90 -9.76 -0.82 -9.39
C LEU A 90 -8.66 -1.86 -9.68
N ASP A 91 -8.13 -2.48 -8.63
CA ASP A 91 -7.08 -3.49 -8.76
C ASP A 91 -7.65 -4.78 -9.38
N PRO A 92 -7.16 -5.23 -10.56
CA PRO A 92 -7.62 -6.46 -11.20
C PRO A 92 -7.45 -7.73 -10.35
N ALA A 93 -6.58 -7.70 -9.34
CA ALA A 93 -6.39 -8.82 -8.41
C ALA A 93 -7.54 -8.99 -7.40
N LEU A 94 -8.44 -7.99 -7.29
CA LEU A 94 -9.61 -8.08 -6.42
C LEU A 94 -10.67 -9.04 -6.98
N PRO A 95 -11.45 -9.70 -6.10
CA PRO A 95 -12.60 -10.50 -6.54
C PRO A 95 -13.57 -9.67 -7.40
N SER A 96 -14.11 -10.29 -8.47
CA SER A 96 -15.03 -9.61 -9.40
C SER A 96 -16.28 -9.05 -8.72
N SER A 97 -16.80 -9.74 -7.72
CA SER A 97 -17.93 -9.28 -6.89
C SER A 97 -17.59 -7.99 -6.13
N ARG A 98 -16.36 -7.89 -5.61
CA ARG A 98 -15.88 -6.69 -4.91
C ARG A 98 -15.68 -5.53 -5.88
N LEU A 99 -15.08 -5.78 -7.05
CA LEU A 99 -14.92 -4.78 -8.10
C LEU A 99 -16.27 -4.20 -8.55
N ALA A 100 -17.27 -5.08 -8.78
CA ALA A 100 -18.61 -4.68 -9.14
C ALA A 100 -19.29 -3.83 -8.04
N ALA A 101 -19.15 -4.22 -6.78
CA ALA A 101 -19.68 -3.47 -5.65
C ALA A 101 -19.04 -2.08 -5.53
N MET A 102 -17.70 -1.98 -5.64
CA MET A 102 -16.98 -0.71 -5.60
C MET A 102 -17.41 0.22 -6.75
N ALA A 103 -17.50 -0.29 -7.98
CA ALA A 103 -17.96 0.46 -9.13
C ALA A 103 -19.41 0.95 -8.96
N ALA A 104 -20.29 0.11 -8.42
CA ALA A 104 -21.69 0.46 -8.16
C ALA A 104 -21.84 1.51 -7.04
N ILE A 105 -21.14 1.34 -5.92
CA ILE A 105 -21.14 2.31 -4.79
C ILE A 105 -20.62 3.67 -5.26
N ALA A 106 -19.56 3.68 -6.08
CA ALA A 106 -19.00 4.91 -6.61
C ALA A 106 -19.84 5.54 -7.73
N GLY A 107 -20.82 4.83 -8.26
CA GLY A 107 -21.62 5.31 -9.40
C GLY A 107 -20.78 5.45 -10.68
N ALA A 108 -19.82 4.54 -10.90
CA ALA A 108 -18.97 4.58 -12.08
C ALA A 108 -19.81 4.49 -13.36
N ARG A 109 -19.55 5.37 -14.33
CA ARG A 109 -20.31 5.47 -15.58
C ARG A 109 -19.73 4.67 -16.73
N VAL A 110 -18.41 4.56 -16.77
CA VAL A 110 -17.66 3.81 -17.78
C VAL A 110 -16.43 3.16 -17.13
N VAL A 111 -15.82 2.22 -17.86
CA VAL A 111 -14.51 1.66 -17.50
C VAL A 111 -13.49 1.91 -18.61
N VAL A 112 -12.26 2.25 -18.23
CA VAL A 112 -11.09 2.37 -19.13
C VAL A 112 -10.06 1.31 -18.74
N GLY A 113 -9.41 0.74 -19.75
CA GLY A 113 -8.39 -0.30 -19.60
C GLY A 113 -8.98 -1.72 -19.63
N ASP A 114 -8.09 -2.70 -19.81
CA ASP A 114 -8.41 -4.10 -19.96
C ASP A 114 -8.03 -4.94 -18.73
N GLY A 115 -8.39 -6.22 -18.73
CA GLY A 115 -7.99 -7.16 -17.68
C GLY A 115 -8.79 -7.07 -16.38
N ILE A 116 -9.86 -6.26 -16.34
CA ILE A 116 -10.73 -6.14 -15.17
C ILE A 116 -12.12 -6.73 -15.45
N ALA A 117 -12.59 -7.59 -14.56
CA ALA A 117 -13.91 -8.23 -14.66
C ALA A 117 -14.98 -7.36 -13.99
N LEU A 118 -15.62 -6.50 -14.78
CA LEU A 118 -16.76 -5.68 -14.36
C LEU A 118 -18.04 -6.12 -15.08
N PRO A 119 -19.24 -5.79 -14.53
CA PRO A 119 -20.50 -6.13 -15.17
C PRO A 119 -20.58 -5.59 -16.61
N PRO A 120 -21.15 -6.36 -17.57
CA PRO A 120 -21.33 -5.91 -18.96
C PRO A 120 -22.19 -4.65 -19.10
N SER A 121 -22.98 -4.32 -18.07
CA SER A 121 -23.79 -3.10 -18.02
C SER A 121 -22.95 -1.82 -17.84
N LEU A 122 -21.68 -1.93 -17.44
CA LEU A 122 -20.77 -0.80 -17.37
C LEU A 122 -20.02 -0.67 -18.71
N PRO A 123 -20.29 0.37 -19.52
CA PRO A 123 -19.66 0.52 -20.83
C PRO A 123 -18.15 0.66 -20.74
N ARG A 124 -17.43 0.03 -21.70
CA ARG A 124 -15.98 0.16 -21.80
C ARG A 124 -15.63 1.21 -22.83
N VAL A 125 -14.80 2.17 -22.46
CA VAL A 125 -14.18 3.13 -23.38
C VAL A 125 -12.89 2.52 -23.92
N VAL A 126 -12.87 2.30 -25.22
CA VAL A 126 -11.69 1.82 -25.95
C VAL A 126 -11.05 3.00 -26.65
N VAL A 127 -9.74 3.13 -26.49
CA VAL A 127 -8.94 4.18 -27.11
C VAL A 127 -7.91 3.51 -28.01
N ASP A 128 -7.88 3.90 -29.28
CA ASP A 128 -6.88 3.42 -30.23
C ASP A 128 -5.47 3.67 -29.65
N ALA A 129 -4.60 2.67 -29.75
CA ALA A 129 -3.24 2.73 -29.22
C ALA A 129 -2.44 3.89 -29.83
N ASP A 130 -2.68 4.18 -31.11
CA ASP A 130 -1.99 5.23 -31.86
C ASP A 130 -2.72 6.58 -31.82
N ALA A 131 -3.83 6.69 -31.06
CA ALA A 131 -4.57 7.95 -30.98
C ALA A 131 -3.81 8.99 -30.15
N HIS A 132 -3.72 10.20 -30.70
CA HIS A 132 -3.09 11.36 -30.09
C HIS A 132 -3.98 12.59 -30.21
N ALA A 133 -4.13 13.36 -29.13
CA ALA A 133 -4.87 14.62 -29.13
C ALA A 133 -4.29 15.60 -28.11
N ALA A 134 -4.53 16.89 -28.30
CA ALA A 134 -4.13 17.88 -27.31
C ALA A 134 -4.93 17.71 -26.02
N LEU A 135 -4.25 17.71 -24.88
CA LEU A 135 -4.90 17.65 -23.59
C LEU A 135 -5.49 19.02 -23.24
N HIS A 136 -6.80 19.09 -23.07
CA HIS A 136 -7.55 20.28 -22.67
C HIS A 136 -8.47 19.98 -21.50
N GLY A 137 -8.80 21.00 -20.72
CA GLY A 137 -9.74 20.91 -19.63
C GLY A 137 -9.16 21.34 -18.29
N GLY A 138 -9.86 21.04 -17.22
CA GLY A 138 -9.50 21.40 -15.85
C GLY A 138 -10.07 20.41 -14.86
N ALA A 139 -9.54 20.44 -13.64
CA ALA A 139 -9.99 19.57 -12.57
C ALA A 139 -11.45 19.87 -12.18
N GLY A 140 -12.26 18.83 -12.10
CA GLY A 140 -13.62 18.88 -11.54
C GLY A 140 -13.63 18.94 -10.01
N PRO A 141 -14.77 18.66 -9.37
CA PRO A 141 -14.90 18.76 -7.90
C PRO A 141 -14.09 17.69 -7.16
N LEU A 142 -13.89 16.51 -7.76
CA LEU A 142 -13.17 15.38 -7.15
C LEU A 142 -11.89 15.07 -7.92
N ALA A 143 -10.80 14.84 -7.19
CA ALA A 143 -9.53 14.38 -7.72
C ALA A 143 -9.52 12.86 -7.94
N TYR A 144 -10.16 12.11 -7.05
CA TYR A 144 -10.27 10.66 -7.13
C TYR A 144 -11.33 10.10 -6.16
N VAL A 145 -11.71 8.86 -6.39
CA VAL A 145 -12.43 8.02 -5.41
C VAL A 145 -11.57 6.80 -5.11
N LEU A 146 -11.22 6.61 -3.83
CA LEU A 146 -10.43 5.46 -3.39
C LEU A 146 -11.16 4.69 -2.30
N PHE A 147 -11.12 3.36 -2.38
CA PHE A 147 -11.80 2.52 -1.41
C PHE A 147 -10.84 2.06 -0.31
N THR A 148 -11.28 2.22 0.94
CA THR A 148 -10.63 1.66 2.13
C THR A 148 -11.52 0.57 2.73
N SER A 149 -10.95 -0.27 3.61
CA SER A 149 -11.71 -1.24 4.40
C SER A 149 -12.77 -0.53 5.24
N GLY A 150 -13.90 -1.17 5.44
CA GLY A 150 -15.02 -0.64 6.21
C GLY A 150 -15.33 -1.46 7.46
N SER A 151 -15.52 -0.82 8.60
CA SER A 151 -15.85 -1.48 9.88
C SER A 151 -17.13 -2.31 9.86
N THR A 152 -18.04 -2.03 8.90
CA THR A 152 -19.31 -2.75 8.71
C THR A 152 -19.22 -3.91 7.72
N GLY A 153 -18.02 -4.26 7.25
CA GLY A 153 -17.81 -5.34 6.28
C GLY A 153 -18.00 -4.97 4.82
N GLU A 154 -18.37 -3.71 4.53
CA GLU A 154 -18.44 -3.18 3.17
C GLU A 154 -17.39 -2.11 2.95
N PRO A 155 -16.73 -2.09 1.77
CA PRO A 155 -15.72 -1.08 1.46
C PRO A 155 -16.33 0.32 1.45
N LYS A 156 -15.57 1.31 1.94
CA LYS A 156 -15.98 2.72 1.97
C LYS A 156 -15.16 3.52 0.96
N GLY A 157 -15.83 4.18 0.02
CA GLY A 157 -15.20 4.99 -1.02
C GLY A 157 -14.97 6.42 -0.52
N VAL A 158 -13.73 6.83 -0.34
CA VAL A 158 -13.34 8.20 0.02
C VAL A 158 -13.35 9.06 -1.24
N ALA A 159 -14.17 10.10 -1.26
CA ALA A 159 -14.25 11.08 -2.35
C ALA A 159 -13.33 12.27 -2.04
N MET A 160 -12.12 12.24 -2.58
CA MET A 160 -11.15 13.32 -2.37
C MET A 160 -11.45 14.50 -3.29
N ARG A 161 -11.53 15.69 -2.69
CA ARG A 161 -11.76 16.93 -3.43
C ARG A 161 -10.52 17.35 -4.21
N SER A 162 -10.74 17.90 -5.40
CA SER A 162 -9.64 18.39 -6.26
C SER A 162 -8.88 19.56 -5.65
N ASP A 163 -9.56 20.45 -4.93
CA ASP A 163 -8.89 21.55 -4.24
C ASP A 163 -8.07 21.05 -3.04
N ALA A 164 -8.60 20.10 -2.27
CA ALA A 164 -7.87 19.51 -1.13
C ALA A 164 -6.60 18.77 -1.58
N PHE A 165 -6.69 17.95 -2.61
CA PHE A 165 -5.54 17.27 -3.19
C PHE A 165 -4.58 18.25 -3.89
N GLY A 166 -5.11 19.29 -4.54
CA GLY A 166 -4.32 20.36 -5.15
C GLY A 166 -3.47 21.13 -4.13
N GLU A 167 -3.98 21.38 -2.91
CA GLU A 167 -3.20 21.99 -1.83
C GLU A 167 -1.97 21.13 -1.46
N LEU A 168 -2.14 19.81 -1.37
CA LEU A 168 -1.03 18.90 -1.11
C LEU A 168 0.00 18.91 -2.24
N VAL A 169 -0.44 18.82 -3.50
CA VAL A 169 0.44 18.87 -4.67
C VAL A 169 1.17 20.22 -4.72
N GLY A 170 0.45 21.32 -4.49
CA GLY A 170 1.03 22.67 -4.43
C GLY A 170 2.10 22.80 -3.34
N TRP A 171 1.83 22.26 -2.14
CA TRP A 171 2.83 22.19 -1.07
C TRP A 171 4.07 21.40 -1.51
N HIS A 172 3.86 20.23 -2.11
CA HIS A 172 4.94 19.36 -2.56
C HIS A 172 5.82 20.04 -3.63
N LEU A 173 5.20 20.67 -4.64
CA LEU A 173 5.89 21.39 -5.70
C LEU A 173 6.63 22.65 -5.19
N ALA A 174 6.12 23.29 -4.14
CA ALA A 174 6.76 24.43 -3.49
C ALA A 174 7.87 24.02 -2.51
N HIS A 175 7.98 22.74 -2.17
CA HIS A 175 8.98 22.27 -1.20
C HIS A 175 10.40 22.36 -1.79
N PRO A 176 11.38 22.93 -1.08
CA PRO A 176 12.72 23.23 -1.63
C PRO A 176 13.46 22.01 -2.19
N ARG A 177 13.14 20.83 -1.66
CA ARG A 177 13.75 19.55 -2.02
C ARG A 177 12.80 18.69 -2.86
N LEU A 178 11.62 18.37 -2.32
CA LEU A 178 10.66 17.50 -2.98
C LEU A 178 10.06 18.10 -4.26
N GLY A 179 9.99 19.42 -4.39
CA GLY A 179 9.51 20.12 -5.58
C GLY A 179 10.48 20.12 -6.77
N ARG A 180 11.67 19.54 -6.63
CA ARG A 180 12.63 19.40 -7.75
C ARG A 180 12.29 18.19 -8.59
N ALA A 181 12.51 18.33 -9.92
CA ALA A 181 12.42 17.20 -10.84
C ALA A 181 13.33 16.05 -10.36
N ALA A 182 12.78 14.83 -10.39
CA ALA A 182 13.47 13.64 -9.95
C ALA A 182 13.02 12.43 -10.78
N VAL A 183 13.90 11.42 -10.90
CA VAL A 183 13.51 10.09 -11.33
C VAL A 183 12.86 9.41 -10.12
N THR A 184 11.56 9.20 -10.18
CA THR A 184 10.75 8.62 -9.10
C THR A 184 10.26 7.24 -9.51
N LEU A 185 10.41 6.25 -8.64
CA LEU A 185 9.80 4.94 -8.84
C LEU A 185 8.30 5.02 -8.53
N GLN A 186 7.43 4.58 -9.43
CA GLN A 186 6.01 4.43 -9.18
C GLN A 186 5.77 3.09 -8.45
N PHE A 187 5.87 3.12 -7.13
CA PHE A 187 5.80 1.95 -6.26
C PHE A 187 4.40 1.70 -5.71
N ALA A 188 3.70 2.74 -5.25
CA ALA A 188 2.40 2.60 -4.60
C ALA A 188 1.36 2.03 -5.57
N PRO A 189 0.53 1.03 -5.16
CA PRO A 189 -0.59 0.60 -6.00
C PRO A 189 -1.56 1.76 -6.24
N LEU A 190 -2.10 1.85 -7.47
CA LEU A 190 -2.96 2.97 -7.87
C LEU A 190 -4.26 3.11 -7.04
N GLY A 191 -4.66 2.06 -6.34
CA GLY A 191 -5.78 2.10 -5.39
C GLY A 191 -5.48 2.78 -4.05
N PHE A 192 -4.26 3.33 -3.85
CA PHE A 192 -3.85 4.05 -2.64
C PHE A 192 -3.53 5.51 -2.97
N ASP A 193 -3.86 6.40 -2.04
CA ASP A 193 -3.70 7.84 -2.17
C ASP A 193 -2.26 8.29 -2.44
N VAL A 194 -1.26 7.65 -1.83
CA VAL A 194 0.16 7.90 -2.06
C VAL A 194 0.53 7.80 -3.54
N SER A 195 -0.11 6.93 -4.34
CA SER A 195 0.15 6.83 -5.78
C SER A 195 -0.16 8.11 -6.53
N PHE A 196 -1.23 8.81 -6.14
CA PHE A 196 -1.58 10.12 -6.71
C PHE A 196 -0.54 11.17 -6.32
N GLN A 197 -0.02 11.13 -5.08
CA GLN A 197 1.08 12.00 -4.68
C GLN A 197 2.35 11.71 -5.51
N GLU A 198 2.72 10.44 -5.70
CA GLU A 198 3.83 10.03 -6.59
C GLU A 198 3.68 10.62 -7.99
N LEU A 199 2.50 10.41 -8.62
CA LEU A 199 2.23 10.84 -9.99
C LEU A 199 2.31 12.36 -10.13
N PHE A 200 1.45 13.07 -9.39
CA PHE A 200 1.27 14.50 -9.61
C PHE A 200 2.45 15.34 -9.13
N SER A 201 3.12 14.94 -8.04
CA SER A 201 4.32 15.65 -7.60
C SER A 201 5.50 15.43 -8.55
N THR A 202 5.65 14.23 -9.12
CA THR A 202 6.76 13.93 -10.03
C THR A 202 6.56 14.57 -11.40
N LEU A 203 5.42 14.31 -12.04
CA LEU A 203 5.14 14.84 -13.38
C LEU A 203 4.96 16.36 -13.34
N GLY A 204 4.32 16.91 -12.31
CA GLY A 204 4.15 18.35 -12.13
C GLY A 204 5.47 19.10 -11.93
N ALA A 205 6.48 18.46 -11.34
CA ALA A 205 7.83 18.99 -11.21
C ALA A 205 8.68 18.81 -12.49
N GLY A 206 8.17 18.14 -13.53
CA GLY A 206 8.92 17.78 -14.74
C GLY A 206 9.89 16.62 -14.54
N GLY A 207 9.64 15.76 -13.56
CA GLY A 207 10.39 14.53 -13.31
C GLY A 207 9.93 13.35 -14.17
N THR A 208 10.61 12.21 -13.99
CA THR A 208 10.36 10.95 -14.69
C THR A 208 9.80 9.92 -13.73
N LEU A 209 8.69 9.27 -14.09
CA LEU A 209 8.17 8.10 -13.37
C LEU A 209 8.72 6.81 -13.99
N VAL A 210 9.35 5.98 -13.19
CA VAL A 210 9.75 4.61 -13.56
C VAL A 210 8.66 3.66 -13.07
N LEU A 211 7.97 3.01 -14.00
CA LEU A 211 6.92 2.05 -13.68
C LEU A 211 7.55 0.69 -13.36
N VAL A 212 7.17 0.10 -12.24
CA VAL A 212 7.67 -1.19 -11.78
C VAL A 212 6.63 -2.28 -12.01
N ASP A 213 7.07 -3.44 -12.52
CA ASP A 213 6.22 -4.61 -12.62
C ASP A 213 5.90 -5.20 -11.24
N GLU A 214 4.71 -5.80 -11.09
CA GLU A 214 4.25 -6.31 -9.79
C GLU A 214 5.18 -7.40 -9.22
N ALA A 215 5.79 -8.22 -10.06
CA ALA A 215 6.76 -9.23 -9.64
C ALA A 215 8.05 -8.58 -9.08
N GLN A 216 8.58 -7.56 -9.77
CA GLN A 216 9.78 -6.82 -9.31
C GLN A 216 9.48 -6.03 -8.04
N ARG A 217 8.29 -5.43 -7.93
CA ARG A 217 7.87 -4.66 -6.75
C ARG A 217 7.89 -5.49 -5.46
N ARG A 218 7.61 -6.78 -5.56
CA ARG A 218 7.56 -7.70 -4.42
C ARG A 218 8.90 -8.32 -4.06
N ASP A 219 9.89 -8.22 -4.93
CA ASP A 219 11.24 -8.75 -4.70
C ASP A 219 12.20 -7.60 -4.40
N PRO A 220 12.67 -7.44 -3.14
CA PRO A 220 13.55 -6.34 -2.76
C PRO A 220 14.87 -6.29 -3.54
N TYR A 221 15.39 -7.45 -3.98
CA TYR A 221 16.63 -7.49 -4.75
C TYR A 221 16.40 -7.04 -6.20
N ALA A 222 15.37 -7.56 -6.86
CA ALA A 222 14.97 -7.12 -8.20
C ALA A 222 14.59 -5.64 -8.21
N LEU A 223 13.97 -5.16 -7.13
CA LEU A 223 13.61 -3.76 -6.94
C LEU A 223 14.86 -2.88 -6.80
N LEU A 224 15.87 -3.30 -6.00
CA LEU A 224 17.14 -2.59 -5.87
C LEU A 224 17.92 -2.53 -7.18
N GLU A 225 17.92 -3.62 -7.95
CA GLU A 225 18.53 -3.64 -9.29
C GLU A 225 17.85 -2.64 -10.23
N LEU A 226 16.52 -2.57 -10.20
CA LEU A 226 15.75 -1.58 -10.97
C LEU A 226 16.09 -0.15 -10.52
N ILE A 227 16.06 0.12 -9.22
CA ILE A 227 16.37 1.42 -8.63
C ILE A 227 17.78 1.88 -9.04
N ALA A 228 18.77 1.00 -8.95
CA ALA A 228 20.15 1.31 -9.30
C ALA A 228 20.30 1.54 -10.81
N ARG A 229 19.72 0.67 -11.66
CA ARG A 229 19.80 0.73 -13.11
C ARG A 229 19.15 1.99 -13.68
N GLU A 230 17.97 2.33 -13.18
CA GLU A 230 17.21 3.51 -13.65
C GLU A 230 17.67 4.82 -13.01
N GLY A 231 18.61 4.77 -12.06
CA GLY A 231 19.08 5.96 -11.35
C GLY A 231 17.99 6.64 -10.55
N VAL A 232 17.12 5.87 -9.89
CA VAL A 232 15.99 6.38 -9.12
C VAL A 232 16.48 7.27 -7.98
N GLN A 233 15.90 8.45 -7.88
CA GLN A 233 16.28 9.50 -6.94
C GLN A 233 15.25 9.69 -5.83
N ARG A 234 14.00 9.30 -6.07
CA ARG A 234 12.91 9.42 -5.09
C ARG A 234 12.09 8.14 -5.02
N LEU A 235 11.74 7.76 -3.79
CA LEU A 235 10.86 6.63 -3.50
C LEU A 235 9.72 7.08 -2.60
N PHE A 236 8.53 6.51 -2.83
CA PHE A 236 7.40 6.54 -1.91
C PHE A 236 7.12 5.09 -1.48
N LEU A 237 7.42 4.77 -0.24
CA LEU A 237 7.37 3.40 0.27
C LEU A 237 6.62 3.31 1.60
N PRO A 238 5.85 2.24 1.86
CA PRO A 238 5.48 1.92 3.24
C PRO A 238 6.73 1.52 4.05
N CYS A 239 6.67 1.67 5.36
CA CYS A 239 7.80 1.41 6.26
C CYS A 239 8.35 -0.02 6.10
N VAL A 240 7.47 -1.01 5.90
CA VAL A 240 7.86 -2.41 5.69
C VAL A 240 8.69 -2.60 4.42
N ALA A 241 8.36 -1.91 3.33
CA ALA A 241 9.14 -2.00 2.08
C ALA A 241 10.51 -1.31 2.22
N LEU A 242 10.56 -0.15 2.90
CA LEU A 242 11.84 0.51 3.22
C LEU A 242 12.74 -0.42 4.05
N GLN A 243 12.19 -1.08 5.06
CA GLN A 243 12.93 -2.04 5.89
C GLN A 243 13.48 -3.18 5.04
N ALA A 244 12.65 -3.77 4.17
CA ALA A 244 13.06 -4.87 3.30
C ALA A 244 14.19 -4.46 2.33
N LEU A 245 14.12 -3.25 1.76
CA LEU A 245 15.20 -2.72 0.92
C LEU A 245 16.49 -2.50 1.71
N ALA A 246 16.41 -1.93 2.92
CA ALA A 246 17.57 -1.70 3.76
C ALA A 246 18.25 -3.03 4.16
N GLU A 247 17.47 -4.04 4.51
CA GLU A 247 17.97 -5.40 4.82
C GLU A 247 18.59 -6.06 3.59
N ALA A 248 17.98 -5.91 2.41
CA ALA A 248 18.53 -6.44 1.17
C ALA A 248 19.85 -5.78 0.78
N VAL A 249 20.01 -4.46 0.98
CA VAL A 249 21.28 -3.76 0.80
C VAL A 249 22.33 -4.30 1.78
N ALA A 250 22.01 -4.42 3.07
CA ALA A 250 22.90 -4.97 4.08
C ALA A 250 23.33 -6.41 3.77
N ALA A 251 22.50 -7.15 3.04
CA ALA A 251 22.76 -8.51 2.58
C ALA A 251 23.49 -8.57 1.21
N GLY A 252 24.00 -7.45 0.68
CA GLY A 252 24.78 -7.37 -0.56
C GLY A 252 23.95 -7.19 -1.83
N GLY A 253 22.70 -6.74 -1.72
CA GLY A 253 21.89 -6.28 -2.86
C GLY A 253 22.49 -5.03 -3.52
N ALA A 254 21.99 -4.68 -4.71
CA ALA A 254 22.45 -3.51 -5.45
C ALA A 254 22.27 -2.22 -4.63
N PHE A 255 23.29 -1.35 -4.61
CA PHE A 255 23.23 -0.14 -3.82
C PHE A 255 22.58 1.01 -4.61
N PRO A 256 21.58 1.73 -4.05
CA PRO A 256 20.83 2.77 -4.74
C PRO A 256 21.56 4.14 -4.69
N HIS A 257 22.73 4.26 -5.34
CA HIS A 257 23.62 5.44 -5.26
C HIS A 257 22.96 6.77 -5.62
N ALA A 258 21.93 6.78 -6.48
CA ALA A 258 21.26 8.00 -6.91
C ALA A 258 20.16 8.47 -5.95
N LEU A 259 19.81 7.66 -4.95
CA LEU A 259 18.70 7.91 -4.03
C LEU A 259 18.96 9.13 -3.17
N ARG A 260 18.00 10.07 -3.14
CA ARG A 260 18.09 11.34 -2.41
C ARG A 260 16.92 11.54 -1.43
N ASP A 261 15.74 11.08 -1.81
CA ASP A 261 14.51 11.29 -1.05
C ASP A 261 13.75 9.98 -0.91
N VAL A 262 13.47 9.59 0.32
CA VAL A 262 12.55 8.49 0.61
C VAL A 262 11.39 9.05 1.41
N VAL A 263 10.19 8.92 0.89
CA VAL A 263 8.94 9.32 1.57
C VAL A 263 8.26 8.06 2.07
N THR A 264 7.98 8.01 3.37
CA THR A 264 7.25 6.91 3.99
C THR A 264 5.98 7.40 4.66
N ALA A 265 4.93 6.61 4.60
CA ALA A 265 3.63 6.88 5.21
C ALA A 265 2.87 5.58 5.51
N GLY A 266 1.76 5.70 6.23
CA GLY A 266 0.79 4.63 6.44
C GLY A 266 1.00 3.83 7.72
N GLU A 267 2.22 3.74 8.24
CA GLU A 267 2.57 3.03 9.48
C GLU A 267 3.50 3.87 10.35
N ALA A 268 3.69 3.44 11.60
CA ALA A 268 4.71 4.04 12.46
C ALA A 268 6.11 3.71 11.90
N LEU A 269 6.89 4.76 11.62
CA LEU A 269 8.26 4.59 11.15
C LEU A 269 9.16 4.15 12.30
N HIS A 270 9.93 3.09 12.07
CA HIS A 270 11.00 2.66 12.94
C HIS A 270 12.36 2.91 12.25
N ALA A 271 13.21 3.72 12.88
CA ALA A 271 14.58 3.93 12.42
C ALA A 271 15.46 2.74 12.89
N THR A 272 15.30 1.60 12.25
CA THR A 272 16.02 0.37 12.59
C THR A 272 17.51 0.46 12.25
N PRO A 273 18.36 -0.42 12.80
CA PRO A 273 19.78 -0.45 12.44
C PRO A 273 20.04 -0.59 10.95
N ALA A 274 19.23 -1.38 10.22
CA ALA A 274 19.37 -1.54 8.76
C ALA A 274 19.02 -0.26 8.01
N VAL A 275 17.94 0.44 8.40
CA VAL A 275 17.55 1.73 7.80
C VAL A 275 18.62 2.79 8.10
N ARG A 276 19.14 2.87 9.33
CA ARG A 276 20.22 3.79 9.67
C ARG A 276 21.49 3.53 8.85
N ALA A 277 21.89 2.26 8.71
CA ALA A 277 23.05 1.87 7.92
C ALA A 277 22.90 2.26 6.44
N LEU A 278 21.73 2.03 5.84
CA LEU A 278 21.43 2.45 4.47
C LEU A 278 21.63 3.97 4.29
N PHE A 279 21.06 4.78 5.18
CA PHE A 279 21.16 6.24 5.07
C PHE A 279 22.54 6.78 5.45
N ALA A 280 23.31 6.08 6.26
CA ALA A 280 24.70 6.45 6.55
C ALA A 280 25.60 6.37 5.29
N GLU A 281 25.28 5.47 4.35
CA GLU A 281 25.98 5.32 3.07
C GLU A 281 25.37 6.18 1.94
N LEU A 282 24.29 6.94 2.21
CA LEU A 282 23.64 7.84 1.27
C LEU A 282 23.81 9.31 1.69
N PRO A 283 24.98 9.94 1.45
CA PRO A 283 25.26 11.27 1.94
C PRO A 283 24.28 12.29 1.37
N GLY A 284 23.60 13.02 2.26
CA GLY A 284 22.63 14.05 1.92
C GLY A 284 21.25 13.50 1.51
N ALA A 285 21.00 12.20 1.59
CA ALA A 285 19.65 11.66 1.47
C ALA A 285 18.79 12.03 2.69
N VAL A 286 17.48 12.19 2.48
CA VAL A 286 16.51 12.53 3.51
C VAL A 286 15.40 11.51 3.53
N LEU A 287 15.06 11.04 4.73
CA LEU A 287 13.88 10.22 4.98
C LEU A 287 12.75 11.13 5.48
N HIS A 288 11.67 11.20 4.71
CA HIS A 288 10.48 11.98 5.01
C HIS A 288 9.42 11.07 5.62
N ASN A 289 9.04 11.32 6.86
CA ASN A 289 7.94 10.62 7.54
C ASN A 289 6.66 11.43 7.37
N HIS A 290 5.76 10.99 6.49
CA HIS A 290 4.48 11.62 6.22
C HIS A 290 3.36 10.91 6.98
N TYR A 291 2.40 11.68 7.47
CA TYR A 291 1.22 11.13 8.15
C TYR A 291 -0.06 11.78 7.63
N GLY A 292 -1.07 10.94 7.46
CA GLY A 292 -2.45 11.30 7.17
C GLY A 292 -3.27 10.08 6.79
N PRO A 293 -4.56 10.03 7.18
CA PRO A 293 -5.52 9.05 6.69
C PRO A 293 -6.00 9.43 5.28
N THR A 294 -6.51 8.47 4.52
CA THR A 294 -7.01 8.68 3.14
C THR A 294 -8.07 9.79 3.06
N GLU A 295 -8.81 10.01 4.13
CA GLU A 295 -9.86 11.03 4.25
C GLU A 295 -9.33 12.48 4.27
N SER A 296 -8.02 12.66 4.42
CA SER A 296 -7.37 13.97 4.39
C SER A 296 -6.06 13.98 3.59
N HIS A 297 -5.61 12.82 3.13
CA HIS A 297 -4.27 12.61 2.60
C HIS A 297 -3.20 13.06 3.61
N VAL A 298 -2.00 13.45 3.19
CA VAL A 298 -0.92 13.86 4.08
C VAL A 298 -1.24 15.19 4.76
N VAL A 299 -1.19 15.22 6.10
CA VAL A 299 -1.51 16.39 6.93
C VAL A 299 -0.35 16.84 7.82
N SER A 300 0.62 15.96 8.05
CA SER A 300 1.86 16.32 8.73
C SER A 300 3.07 15.62 8.12
N ALA A 301 4.24 16.19 8.31
CA ALA A 301 5.50 15.68 7.80
C ALA A 301 6.64 15.95 8.77
N HIS A 302 7.59 15.01 8.82
CA HIS A 302 8.86 15.11 9.55
C HIS A 302 10.01 14.70 8.64
N GLU A 303 11.12 15.43 8.69
CA GLU A 303 12.33 15.13 7.94
C GLU A 303 13.41 14.58 8.86
N LEU A 304 13.94 13.42 8.52
CA LEU A 304 15.10 12.80 9.12
C LEU A 304 16.29 13.06 8.19
N ALA A 305 17.14 13.99 8.59
CA ALA A 305 18.34 14.39 7.87
C ALA A 305 19.55 14.34 8.80
N GLY A 306 20.75 14.50 8.25
CA GLY A 306 22.00 14.50 9.02
C GLY A 306 22.47 13.10 9.38
N ASP A 307 23.10 12.94 10.56
CA ASP A 307 23.64 11.66 11.00
C ASP A 307 22.53 10.68 11.42
N PRO A 308 22.34 9.56 10.69
CA PRO A 308 21.30 8.58 11.02
C PRO A 308 21.46 7.94 12.40
N ALA A 309 22.66 7.93 12.99
CA ALA A 309 22.89 7.41 14.33
C ALA A 309 22.14 8.24 15.41
N THR A 310 21.86 9.51 15.12
CA THR A 310 21.15 10.43 16.04
C THR A 310 19.63 10.38 15.90
N TRP A 311 19.08 9.69 14.91
CA TRP A 311 17.64 9.63 14.72
C TRP A 311 16.96 8.93 15.89
N PRO A 312 15.77 9.35 16.33
CA PRO A 312 15.00 8.58 17.33
C PRO A 312 14.55 7.23 16.75
N ASP A 313 14.41 6.22 17.60
CA ASP A 313 13.95 4.89 17.16
C ASP A 313 12.52 4.93 16.61
N LEU A 314 11.67 5.78 17.21
CA LEU A 314 10.32 6.10 16.76
C LEU A 314 10.27 7.58 16.39
N PRO A 315 10.55 7.94 15.12
CA PRO A 315 10.48 9.31 14.68
C PRO A 315 9.07 9.90 14.81
N PRO A 316 8.94 11.19 15.13
CA PRO A 316 7.64 11.85 15.15
C PRO A 316 6.99 11.84 13.78
N ILE A 317 5.67 12.00 13.73
CA ILE A 317 4.91 12.24 12.50
C ILE A 317 4.97 13.72 12.07
N GLY A 318 5.69 14.55 12.82
CA GLY A 318 6.09 15.89 12.46
C GLY A 318 5.06 16.96 12.75
N ARG A 319 5.06 18.01 11.94
CA ARG A 319 4.25 19.20 12.12
C ARG A 319 3.17 19.29 11.04
N ALA A 320 2.08 19.98 11.38
CA ALA A 320 0.99 20.24 10.44
C ALA A 320 1.49 20.92 9.16
N LEU A 321 1.01 20.41 8.01
CA LEU A 321 1.22 21.04 6.72
C LEU A 321 0.36 22.31 6.58
N PRO A 322 0.72 23.27 5.71
CA PRO A 322 0.02 24.55 5.60
C PRO A 322 -1.49 24.47 5.31
N HIS A 323 -1.93 23.40 4.65
CA HIS A 323 -3.34 23.16 4.29
C HIS A 323 -4.11 22.39 5.37
N ALA A 324 -3.45 21.91 6.42
CA ALA A 324 -4.03 21.15 7.50
C ALA A 324 -4.11 21.96 8.81
N ARG A 325 -5.13 21.69 9.59
CA ARG A 325 -5.26 22.10 10.99
C ARG A 325 -5.36 20.84 11.83
N LEU A 326 -4.51 20.72 12.84
CA LEU A 326 -4.48 19.56 13.71
C LEU A 326 -4.82 20.00 15.13
N ARG A 327 -5.72 19.24 15.76
CA ARG A 327 -6.18 19.50 17.12
C ARG A 327 -6.18 18.20 17.92
N VAL A 328 -5.66 18.25 19.13
CA VAL A 328 -5.63 17.09 20.03
C VAL A 328 -6.64 17.33 21.14
N VAL A 329 -7.60 16.43 21.27
CA VAL A 329 -8.70 16.54 22.25
C VAL A 329 -8.63 15.38 23.25
N ALA A 330 -9.13 15.61 24.48
CA ALA A 330 -9.13 14.57 25.53
C ALA A 330 -9.97 13.35 25.09
N ALA A 331 -9.59 12.18 25.60
CA ALA A 331 -10.22 10.90 25.26
C ALA A 331 -11.71 10.85 25.63
N ASP A 332 -12.11 11.55 26.71
CA ASP A 332 -13.48 11.58 27.23
C ASP A 332 -14.37 12.64 26.54
N ALA A 333 -13.83 13.38 25.57
CA ALA A 333 -14.54 14.40 24.81
C ALA A 333 -15.38 13.79 23.68
N ASP A 334 -16.18 12.78 23.98
CA ASP A 334 -17.02 12.04 23.01
C ASP A 334 -18.24 12.84 22.53
N ASP A 335 -18.46 14.02 23.11
CA ASP A 335 -19.64 14.82 22.77
C ASP A 335 -19.29 15.96 21.80
N ALA A 336 -20.01 16.05 20.69
CA ALA A 336 -19.91 17.11 19.70
C ALA A 336 -20.12 18.53 20.30
N THR A 337 -20.56 18.59 21.55
CA THR A 337 -20.90 19.80 22.29
C THR A 337 -19.90 20.23 23.36
N SER A 338 -18.98 19.32 23.79
CA SER A 338 -17.96 19.72 24.76
C SER A 338 -16.83 20.49 24.06
N ALA A 339 -16.66 21.75 24.43
CA ALA A 339 -15.45 22.54 24.16
C ALA A 339 -14.27 21.92 24.94
N GLY A 340 -13.84 20.72 24.55
CA GLY A 340 -12.65 20.09 25.12
C GLY A 340 -11.46 20.98 24.83
N ALA A 341 -10.75 21.39 25.87
CA ALA A 341 -9.49 22.12 25.72
C ALA A 341 -8.51 21.28 24.91
N ASP A 342 -7.68 21.93 24.10
CA ASP A 342 -6.55 21.27 23.47
C ASP A 342 -5.63 20.72 24.56
N VAL A 343 -5.27 19.45 24.44
CA VAL A 343 -4.44 18.75 25.43
C VAL A 343 -3.13 18.29 24.77
N GLY A 344 -2.12 18.06 25.59
CA GLY A 344 -0.82 17.60 25.10
C GLY A 344 -0.87 16.16 24.54
N GLU A 345 -1.82 15.33 24.97
CA GLU A 345 -2.02 13.95 24.50
C GLU A 345 -3.50 13.62 24.42
N GLY A 346 -3.93 12.99 23.34
CA GLY A 346 -5.34 12.64 23.15
C GLY A 346 -5.67 12.22 21.73
N HIS A 347 -6.91 12.39 21.34
CA HIS A 347 -7.45 12.05 20.03
C HIS A 347 -7.17 13.14 19.00
N LEU A 348 -6.70 12.74 17.82
CA LEU A 348 -6.41 13.67 16.74
C LEU A 348 -7.66 13.99 15.91
N LEU A 349 -8.01 15.28 15.85
CA LEU A 349 -8.93 15.84 14.89
C LEU A 349 -8.14 16.53 13.78
N ILE A 350 -8.56 16.29 12.52
CA ILE A 350 -7.96 16.86 11.33
C ILE A 350 -8.95 17.80 10.68
N GLY A 351 -8.56 19.03 10.43
CA GLY A 351 -9.35 20.08 9.78
C GLY A 351 -8.55 20.82 8.73
N GLY A 352 -9.17 21.82 8.10
CA GLY A 352 -8.51 22.63 7.08
C GLY A 352 -8.93 22.29 5.66
N ALA A 353 -8.16 22.76 4.70
CA ALA A 353 -8.45 22.58 3.27
C ALA A 353 -8.25 21.12 2.80
N CYS A 354 -7.50 20.31 3.56
CA CYS A 354 -7.12 18.93 3.24
C CYS A 354 -8.28 17.91 3.22
N LEU A 355 -9.44 18.24 3.77
CA LEU A 355 -10.50 17.25 4.01
C LEU A 355 -11.17 16.78 2.71
N ALA A 356 -11.37 15.47 2.58
CA ALA A 356 -12.22 14.87 1.57
C ALA A 356 -13.67 15.36 1.64
N ALA A 357 -14.44 15.21 0.57
CA ALA A 357 -15.88 15.50 0.58
C ALA A 357 -16.63 14.61 1.58
N GLY A 358 -16.19 13.37 1.73
CA GLY A 358 -16.74 12.35 2.61
C GLY A 358 -16.69 10.98 1.96
N TYR A 359 -17.57 10.10 2.40
CA TYR A 359 -17.71 8.74 1.84
C TYR A 359 -18.82 8.72 0.81
N ILE A 360 -18.49 8.34 -0.43
CA ILE A 360 -19.44 8.33 -1.54
C ILE A 360 -20.59 7.36 -1.26
N GLY A 361 -21.82 7.81 -1.46
CA GLY A 361 -23.01 7.00 -1.20
C GLY A 361 -23.30 6.71 0.29
N ARG A 362 -22.53 7.28 1.24
CA ARG A 362 -22.63 7.01 2.69
C ARG A 362 -22.77 8.27 3.53
N PRO A 363 -23.88 9.02 3.41
CA PRO A 363 -24.03 10.30 4.12
C PRO A 363 -24.05 10.16 5.66
N ALA A 364 -24.63 9.09 6.20
CA ALA A 364 -24.65 8.86 7.65
C ALA A 364 -23.23 8.63 8.20
N LEU A 365 -22.43 7.79 7.55
CA LEU A 365 -21.03 7.56 7.93
C LEU A 365 -20.18 8.83 7.76
N THR A 366 -20.47 9.62 6.72
CA THR A 366 -19.81 10.92 6.53
C THR A 366 -20.11 11.86 7.71
N ALA A 367 -21.37 11.97 8.13
CA ALA A 367 -21.76 12.82 9.26
C ALA A 367 -21.17 12.33 10.61
N GLU A 368 -20.97 11.03 10.78
CA GLU A 368 -20.33 10.43 11.97
C GLU A 368 -18.85 10.79 12.07
N ARG A 369 -18.12 10.72 10.95
CA ARG A 369 -16.66 10.89 10.93
C ARG A 369 -16.23 12.33 10.64
N PHE A 370 -16.99 13.08 9.84
CA PHE A 370 -16.73 14.49 9.55
C PHE A 370 -17.70 15.35 10.32
N VAL A 371 -17.24 15.90 11.43
CA VAL A 371 -18.07 16.65 12.39
C VAL A 371 -17.84 18.14 12.26
N GLU A 372 -18.89 18.94 12.54
CA GLU A 372 -18.76 20.38 12.69
C GLU A 372 -18.42 20.71 14.14
N ARG A 373 -17.37 21.52 14.36
CA ARG A 373 -16.96 21.98 15.67
C ARG A 373 -16.38 23.40 15.57
N ASP A 374 -16.81 24.29 16.44
CA ASP A 374 -16.38 25.71 16.46
C ASP A 374 -16.51 26.40 15.09
N GLY A 375 -17.58 26.08 14.34
CA GLY A 375 -17.82 26.62 13.00
C GLY A 375 -16.87 26.12 11.90
N ALA A 376 -16.14 25.04 12.16
CA ALA A 376 -15.23 24.40 11.21
C ALA A 376 -15.50 22.89 11.11
N ARG A 377 -15.21 22.35 9.93
CA ARG A 377 -15.32 20.91 9.67
C ARG A 377 -14.05 20.18 10.08
N TRP A 378 -14.23 19.06 10.80
CA TRP A 378 -13.15 18.22 11.32
C TRP A 378 -13.39 16.77 11.00
N TYR A 379 -12.32 16.03 10.68
CA TYR A 379 -12.33 14.59 10.56
C TYR A 379 -11.80 13.95 11.85
N ARG A 380 -12.55 12.99 12.38
CA ARG A 380 -12.13 12.15 13.51
C ARG A 380 -11.21 11.04 12.98
N SER A 381 -9.89 11.22 13.16
CA SER A 381 -8.90 10.28 12.59
C SER A 381 -8.99 8.86 13.19
N GLY A 382 -9.41 8.75 14.45
CA GLY A 382 -9.31 7.51 15.21
C GLY A 382 -7.89 7.24 15.73
N ASP A 383 -6.99 8.19 15.60
CA ASP A 383 -5.60 8.07 16.05
C ASP A 383 -5.39 8.83 17.36
N ARG A 384 -4.56 8.26 18.23
CA ARG A 384 -4.08 8.89 19.45
C ARG A 384 -2.69 9.45 19.22
N VAL A 385 -2.48 10.69 19.60
CA VAL A 385 -1.20 11.39 19.39
C VAL A 385 -0.82 12.19 20.64
N ARG A 386 0.46 12.53 20.73
CA ARG A 386 0.99 13.55 21.65
C ARG A 386 1.54 14.71 20.83
N ILE A 387 1.19 15.94 21.21
CA ILE A 387 1.71 17.16 20.62
C ILE A 387 2.69 17.84 21.60
N GLU A 388 3.87 18.17 21.12
CA GLU A 388 4.88 18.91 21.86
C GLU A 388 4.59 20.44 21.79
N PRO A 389 5.15 21.25 22.70
CA PRO A 389 4.94 22.70 22.68
C PRO A 389 5.35 23.41 21.38
N ASP A 390 6.27 22.82 20.63
CA ASP A 390 6.72 23.33 19.34
C ASP A 390 5.83 22.92 18.16
N GLY A 391 4.76 22.16 18.43
CA GLY A 391 3.81 21.66 17.42
C GLY A 391 4.19 20.32 16.80
N THR A 392 5.26 19.67 17.24
CA THR A 392 5.66 18.34 16.77
C THR A 392 4.74 17.27 17.33
N LEU A 393 4.19 16.41 16.44
CA LEU A 393 3.29 15.33 16.79
C LEU A 393 4.00 13.98 16.82
N HIS A 394 3.67 13.18 17.83
CA HIS A 394 4.06 11.79 17.99
C HIS A 394 2.84 10.89 17.89
N TYR A 395 2.93 9.85 17.07
CA TYR A 395 1.88 8.84 16.94
C TYR A 395 1.97 7.85 18.10
N LEU A 396 0.86 7.63 18.79
CA LEU A 396 0.78 6.74 19.97
C LEU A 396 -0.06 5.48 19.71
N GLY A 397 -0.71 5.38 18.54
CA GLY A 397 -1.55 4.25 18.18
C GLY A 397 -2.95 4.64 17.72
N GLY A 398 -3.72 3.66 17.24
CA GLY A 398 -5.12 3.81 16.93
C GLY A 398 -6.01 3.66 18.17
N LEU A 399 -7.19 4.26 18.16
CA LEU A 399 -8.21 4.15 19.21
C LEU A 399 -9.09 2.94 19.01
N ASP A 400 -9.34 2.60 17.77
CA ASP A 400 -10.17 1.49 17.34
C ASP A 400 -9.33 0.22 17.20
N ASP A 401 -9.99 -0.93 17.08
CA ASP A 401 -9.37 -2.22 16.73
C ASP A 401 -8.74 -2.22 15.32
N GLN A 402 -8.68 -1.06 14.68
CA GLN A 402 -8.13 -0.85 13.35
C GLN A 402 -6.66 -1.20 13.30
N LEU A 403 -6.31 -1.99 12.30
CA LEU A 403 -4.97 -2.49 12.10
C LEU A 403 -4.31 -1.78 10.90
N LYS A 404 -3.00 -1.69 10.96
CA LYS A 404 -2.16 -1.32 9.80
C LYS A 404 -1.27 -2.52 9.49
N ILE A 405 -1.41 -3.07 8.30
CA ILE A 405 -0.69 -4.26 7.82
C ILE A 405 -0.04 -3.90 6.50
N ASP A 406 1.28 -3.93 6.43
CA ASP A 406 2.06 -3.58 5.23
C ASP A 406 1.68 -2.18 4.64
N GLY A 407 1.41 -1.20 5.51
CA GLY A 407 0.95 0.14 5.14
C GLY A 407 -0.53 0.24 4.79
N ILE A 408 -1.24 -0.87 4.78
CA ILE A 408 -2.67 -0.92 4.46
C ILE A 408 -3.49 -0.79 5.73
N ARG A 409 -4.45 0.13 5.72
CA ARG A 409 -5.44 0.29 6.79
C ARG A 409 -6.47 -0.83 6.71
N VAL A 410 -6.55 -1.66 7.74
CA VAL A 410 -7.41 -2.84 7.82
C VAL A 410 -8.42 -2.66 8.94
N GLU A 411 -9.69 -2.83 8.62
CA GLU A 411 -10.77 -2.89 9.60
C GLU A 411 -11.04 -4.38 9.92
N PRO A 412 -10.71 -4.87 11.12
CA PRO A 412 -10.98 -6.26 11.50
C PRO A 412 -12.44 -6.66 11.32
N GLY A 413 -13.36 -5.73 11.60
CA GLY A 413 -14.81 -5.94 11.43
C GLY A 413 -15.23 -6.32 10.00
N GLU A 414 -14.52 -5.88 8.96
CA GLU A 414 -14.78 -6.30 7.58
C GLU A 414 -14.51 -7.80 7.40
N ILE A 415 -13.40 -8.26 7.95
CA ILE A 415 -12.98 -9.66 7.85
C ILE A 415 -13.87 -10.54 8.74
N GLU A 416 -14.17 -10.08 9.95
CA GLU A 416 -15.06 -10.76 10.89
C GLU A 416 -16.46 -10.93 10.32
N ALA A 417 -17.00 -9.88 9.69
CA ALA A 417 -18.29 -9.94 9.00
C ALA A 417 -18.27 -10.91 7.81
N ALA A 418 -17.16 -10.97 7.06
CA ALA A 418 -17.00 -11.95 5.99
C ALA A 418 -16.97 -13.38 6.54
N LEU A 419 -16.22 -13.63 7.58
CA LEU A 419 -16.11 -14.93 8.25
C LEU A 419 -17.45 -15.40 8.84
N CYS A 420 -18.19 -14.50 9.50
CA CYS A 420 -19.49 -14.80 10.10
C CYS A 420 -20.59 -15.11 9.05
N ARG A 421 -20.39 -14.78 7.77
CA ARG A 421 -21.28 -15.22 6.68
C ARG A 421 -21.11 -16.69 6.29
N HIS A 422 -20.01 -17.32 6.71
CA HIS A 422 -19.84 -18.77 6.50
C HIS A 422 -20.76 -19.55 7.42
N ALA A 423 -21.43 -20.59 6.89
CA ALA A 423 -22.46 -21.36 7.62
C ALA A 423 -21.94 -21.98 8.92
N ASP A 424 -20.67 -22.37 8.94
CA ASP A 424 -20.05 -23.09 10.05
C ASP A 424 -19.46 -22.17 11.14
N VAL A 425 -19.51 -20.84 10.99
CA VAL A 425 -18.95 -19.88 11.93
C VAL A 425 -20.03 -19.33 12.85
N ALA A 426 -19.86 -19.49 14.16
CA ALA A 426 -20.69 -18.88 15.19
C ALA A 426 -20.19 -17.48 15.55
N GLN A 427 -18.87 -17.36 15.76
CA GLN A 427 -18.20 -16.11 16.09
C GLN A 427 -16.83 -16.07 15.42
N ALA A 428 -16.40 -14.87 15.03
CA ALA A 428 -15.07 -14.62 14.51
C ALA A 428 -14.51 -13.33 15.09
N VAL A 429 -13.22 -13.34 15.44
CA VAL A 429 -12.46 -12.17 15.85
C VAL A 429 -11.14 -12.17 15.10
N VAL A 430 -10.75 -11.01 14.58
CA VAL A 430 -9.50 -10.85 13.84
C VAL A 430 -8.59 -9.89 14.58
N VAL A 431 -7.36 -10.31 14.81
CA VAL A 431 -6.33 -9.51 15.47
C VAL A 431 -5.09 -9.37 14.58
N GLY A 432 -4.37 -8.29 14.79
CA GLY A 432 -3.03 -8.12 14.23
C GLY A 432 -2.03 -8.81 15.15
N VAL A 433 -1.20 -9.64 14.58
CA VAL A 433 -0.18 -10.38 15.27
C VAL A 433 1.18 -9.94 14.74
N ASP A 434 2.03 -9.46 15.64
CA ASP A 434 3.39 -9.08 15.30
C ASP A 434 4.22 -10.36 15.17
N GLY A 435 4.82 -10.56 14.03
CA GLY A 435 5.62 -11.73 13.74
C GLY A 435 6.95 -11.38 13.10
N PRO A 436 7.81 -12.37 12.92
CA PRO A 436 9.14 -12.15 12.32
C PRO A 436 9.11 -11.47 10.94
N ALA A 437 8.02 -11.62 10.20
CA ALA A 437 7.84 -11.05 8.85
C ALA A 437 7.02 -9.75 8.83
N GLY A 438 6.89 -9.07 9.97
CA GLY A 438 5.99 -7.94 10.14
C GLY A 438 4.65 -8.37 10.72
N ARG A 439 3.74 -7.40 10.81
CA ARG A 439 2.41 -7.61 11.36
C ARG A 439 1.51 -8.35 10.38
N THR A 440 0.81 -9.40 10.85
CA THR A 440 -0.08 -10.23 10.03
C THR A 440 -1.47 -10.33 10.67
N LEU A 441 -2.46 -10.79 9.90
CA LEU A 441 -3.81 -11.02 10.38
C LEU A 441 -3.96 -12.47 10.86
N ALA A 442 -4.50 -12.63 12.07
CA ALA A 442 -4.93 -13.90 12.64
C ALA A 442 -6.43 -13.87 12.90
N ALA A 443 -7.16 -14.88 12.42
CA ALA A 443 -8.58 -15.08 12.70
C ALA A 443 -8.76 -16.12 13.80
N HIS A 444 -9.54 -15.76 14.81
CA HIS A 444 -9.94 -16.63 15.91
C HIS A 444 -11.42 -16.95 15.77
N ILE A 445 -11.74 -18.23 15.61
CA ILE A 445 -13.05 -18.73 15.17
C ILE A 445 -13.67 -19.60 16.26
N VAL A 446 -14.94 -19.37 16.54
CA VAL A 446 -15.79 -20.33 17.26
C VAL A 446 -16.70 -20.97 16.24
N PRO A 447 -16.59 -22.29 16.00
CA PRO A 447 -17.44 -22.98 15.05
C PRO A 447 -18.87 -23.15 15.62
N ARG A 448 -19.87 -23.32 14.74
CA ARG A 448 -21.24 -23.68 15.15
C ARG A 448 -21.32 -25.13 15.60
N ASP A 449 -20.61 -26.00 14.91
CA ASP A 449 -20.47 -27.41 15.27
C ASP A 449 -19.05 -27.64 15.83
N PRO A 450 -18.89 -27.90 17.13
CA PRO A 450 -17.58 -28.11 17.75
C PRO A 450 -16.89 -29.42 17.29
N HIS A 451 -17.57 -30.28 16.54
CA HIS A 451 -17.02 -31.54 16.02
C HIS A 451 -16.42 -31.40 14.62
N LEU A 452 -16.48 -30.21 13.99
CA LEU A 452 -15.79 -29.96 12.73
C LEU A 452 -14.29 -30.07 12.88
N GLY A 453 -13.65 -30.77 11.95
CA GLY A 453 -12.20 -30.88 11.92
C GLY A 453 -11.54 -29.50 11.67
N GLU A 454 -10.67 -29.07 12.59
CA GLU A 454 -10.04 -27.74 12.59
C GLU A 454 -9.35 -27.40 11.24
N ALA A 455 -8.56 -28.33 10.70
CA ALA A 455 -7.83 -28.13 9.45
C ALA A 455 -8.79 -27.98 8.24
N ALA A 456 -9.87 -28.76 8.20
CA ALA A 456 -10.86 -28.68 7.13
C ALA A 456 -11.62 -27.35 7.17
N LEU A 457 -12.03 -26.90 8.38
CA LEU A 457 -12.69 -25.62 8.59
C LEU A 457 -11.77 -24.47 8.22
N ALA A 458 -10.51 -24.46 8.68
CA ALA A 458 -9.53 -23.41 8.34
C ALA A 458 -9.31 -23.31 6.82
N SER A 459 -9.23 -24.43 6.11
CA SER A 459 -9.11 -24.46 4.64
C SER A 459 -10.34 -23.89 3.95
N ALA A 460 -11.55 -24.26 4.40
CA ALA A 460 -12.80 -23.74 3.86
C ALA A 460 -12.93 -22.23 4.09
N LEU A 461 -12.60 -21.74 5.28
CA LEU A 461 -12.63 -20.32 5.62
C LEU A 461 -11.60 -19.50 4.82
N ARG A 462 -10.41 -20.03 4.58
CA ARG A 462 -9.42 -19.40 3.70
C ARG A 462 -9.95 -19.23 2.29
N THR A 463 -10.58 -20.27 1.73
CA THR A 463 -11.20 -20.23 0.40
C THR A 463 -12.35 -19.22 0.36
N HIS A 464 -13.21 -19.21 1.39
CA HIS A 464 -14.32 -18.27 1.52
C HIS A 464 -13.83 -16.80 1.57
N CYS A 465 -12.81 -16.51 2.37
CA CYS A 465 -12.20 -15.18 2.46
C CYS A 465 -11.59 -14.77 1.11
N ALA A 466 -10.85 -15.66 0.45
CA ALA A 466 -10.23 -15.36 -0.85
C ALA A 466 -11.24 -15.04 -1.95
N ALA A 467 -12.45 -15.58 -1.86
CA ALA A 467 -13.54 -15.33 -2.82
C ALA A 467 -14.27 -13.99 -2.58
N THR A 468 -14.13 -13.38 -1.39
CA THR A 468 -14.95 -12.23 -0.97
C THR A 468 -14.15 -11.00 -0.55
N LEU A 469 -12.93 -11.21 -0.06
CA LEU A 469 -12.05 -10.15 0.46
C LEU A 469 -10.92 -9.83 -0.51
N ALA A 470 -10.32 -8.66 -0.31
CA ALA A 470 -9.05 -8.35 -0.96
C ALA A 470 -7.94 -9.32 -0.48
N PRO A 471 -6.97 -9.67 -1.33
CA PRO A 471 -5.94 -10.66 -0.98
C PRO A 471 -5.17 -10.34 0.30
N TRP A 472 -4.95 -9.07 0.59
CA TRP A 472 -4.27 -8.60 1.81
C TRP A 472 -5.14 -8.60 3.07
N LEU A 473 -6.46 -8.80 2.93
CA LEU A 473 -7.42 -8.95 4.04
C LEU A 473 -7.65 -10.41 4.43
N VAL A 474 -7.09 -11.36 3.70
CA VAL A 474 -7.23 -12.79 4.02
C VAL A 474 -6.31 -13.12 5.21
N PRO A 475 -6.87 -13.59 6.36
CA PRO A 475 -6.06 -13.96 7.51
C PRO A 475 -5.03 -15.04 7.16
N ARG A 476 -3.84 -14.89 7.72
CA ARG A 476 -2.77 -15.87 7.55
C ARG A 476 -3.06 -17.14 8.32
N THR A 477 -3.52 -16.98 9.55
CA THR A 477 -3.84 -18.09 10.47
C THR A 477 -5.31 -18.08 10.85
N PHE A 478 -5.85 -19.27 11.06
CA PHE A 478 -7.22 -19.50 11.54
C PHE A 478 -7.13 -20.42 12.75
N ALA A 479 -7.27 -19.84 13.95
CA ALA A 479 -7.26 -20.57 15.20
C ALA A 479 -8.70 -20.90 15.61
N ILE A 480 -8.96 -22.17 15.88
CA ILE A 480 -10.28 -22.64 16.26
C ILE A 480 -10.37 -22.73 17.80
N HIS A 481 -11.42 -22.18 18.37
CA HIS A 481 -11.64 -22.10 19.80
C HIS A 481 -13.01 -22.65 20.19
N ALA A 482 -13.10 -23.26 21.34
CA ALA A 482 -14.40 -23.61 21.92
C ALA A 482 -15.17 -22.36 22.39
N ALA A 483 -14.45 -21.33 22.86
CA ALA A 483 -14.95 -20.01 23.22
C ALA A 483 -13.82 -18.98 23.14
N LEU A 484 -14.17 -17.72 22.87
CA LEU A 484 -13.20 -16.63 22.85
C LEU A 484 -12.94 -16.11 24.29
N PRO A 485 -11.70 -15.69 24.61
CA PRO A 485 -11.37 -15.12 25.91
C PRO A 485 -12.10 -13.80 26.12
N LEU A 486 -12.60 -13.56 27.33
CA LEU A 486 -13.26 -12.33 27.72
C LEU A 486 -12.40 -11.54 28.71
N ALA A 487 -12.33 -10.24 28.51
CA ALA A 487 -11.76 -9.31 29.48
C ALA A 487 -12.67 -9.17 30.72
N ALA A 488 -12.18 -8.57 31.79
CA ALA A 488 -12.96 -8.32 33.02
C ALA A 488 -14.24 -7.50 32.80
N SER A 489 -14.31 -6.74 31.69
CA SER A 489 -15.49 -5.99 31.25
C SER A 489 -16.55 -6.84 30.55
N GLY A 490 -16.33 -8.13 30.32
CA GLY A 490 -17.19 -9.03 29.55
C GLY A 490 -17.05 -8.89 28.02
N LYS A 491 -16.18 -8.01 27.54
CA LYS A 491 -15.83 -7.88 26.11
C LYS A 491 -14.75 -8.88 25.72
N ILE A 492 -14.65 -9.22 24.45
CA ILE A 492 -13.59 -10.11 23.94
C ILE A 492 -12.21 -9.49 24.22
N ASP A 493 -11.30 -10.27 24.78
CA ASP A 493 -9.92 -9.86 25.05
C ASP A 493 -9.04 -10.06 23.81
N ARG A 494 -9.09 -9.09 22.90
CA ARG A 494 -8.27 -9.10 21.68
C ARG A 494 -6.76 -9.07 21.98
N ARG A 495 -6.36 -8.51 23.14
CA ARG A 495 -4.95 -8.47 23.54
C ARG A 495 -4.45 -9.85 23.96
N ALA A 496 -5.29 -10.64 24.61
CA ALA A 496 -4.94 -12.03 24.91
C ALA A 496 -4.76 -12.85 23.62
N LEU A 497 -5.65 -12.65 22.65
CA LEU A 497 -5.57 -13.33 21.34
C LEU A 497 -4.34 -12.92 20.52
N ALA A 498 -3.83 -11.70 20.68
CA ALA A 498 -2.67 -11.20 19.93
C ALA A 498 -1.30 -11.60 20.54
N ARG A 499 -1.24 -12.11 21.77
CA ARG A 499 0.02 -12.36 22.52
C ARG A 499 0.80 -13.60 22.07
N ASP A 500 0.19 -14.52 21.33
CA ASP A 500 0.77 -15.86 21.10
C ASP A 500 1.84 -15.92 20.00
N ALA A 501 2.29 -14.80 19.41
CA ALA A 501 3.13 -14.83 18.21
C ALA A 501 4.48 -14.11 18.29
N ASP A 502 4.88 -13.56 19.44
CA ASP A 502 6.19 -12.89 19.57
C ASP A 502 7.29 -13.91 19.88
N GLN A 503 7.52 -14.87 18.95
CA GLN A 503 8.66 -15.77 19.03
C GLN A 503 9.83 -15.19 18.21
N ALA A 504 10.91 -14.80 18.91
CA ALA A 504 12.19 -14.53 18.28
C ALA A 504 12.62 -15.76 17.47
N LEU A 505 13.14 -15.54 16.24
CA LEU A 505 13.69 -16.63 15.43
C LEU A 505 14.86 -17.28 16.17
N HIS A 506 14.80 -18.59 16.36
CA HIS A 506 15.87 -19.34 16.99
C HIS A 506 16.61 -20.19 15.95
N TRP A 507 17.87 -19.82 15.68
CA TRP A 507 18.79 -20.66 14.94
C TRP A 507 19.45 -21.66 15.91
N ARG A 508 19.28 -22.96 15.65
CA ARG A 508 19.83 -24.01 16.53
C ARG A 508 21.31 -24.25 16.21
N GLU A 509 22.20 -23.55 16.87
CA GLU A 509 23.63 -23.80 16.71
C GLU A 509 24.01 -25.25 17.01
N GLY A 510 24.86 -25.83 16.15
CA GLY A 510 25.38 -27.19 16.29
C GLY A 510 24.51 -28.33 15.72
N ALA A 511 23.31 -28.04 15.21
CA ALA A 511 22.52 -29.02 14.46
C ALA A 511 22.95 -29.07 12.96
N PRO A 512 22.63 -30.12 12.20
CA PRO A 512 22.84 -30.14 10.75
C PRO A 512 22.11 -29.01 10.05
N LEU A 513 22.66 -28.43 8.97
CA LEU A 513 22.08 -27.33 8.22
C LEU A 513 20.62 -27.60 7.81
N ALA A 514 20.33 -28.83 7.39
CA ALA A 514 18.96 -29.22 7.00
C ALA A 514 17.95 -29.09 8.14
N GLU A 515 18.34 -29.47 9.37
CA GLU A 515 17.47 -29.31 10.54
C GLU A 515 17.34 -27.84 10.95
N GLN A 516 18.44 -27.08 10.95
CA GLN A 516 18.45 -25.67 11.27
C GLN A 516 17.56 -24.86 10.30
N TRP A 517 17.70 -25.15 8.99
CA TRP A 517 16.97 -24.48 7.93
C TRP A 517 15.48 -24.83 7.92
N LEU A 518 15.16 -26.10 8.20
CA LEU A 518 13.77 -26.55 8.35
C LEU A 518 13.11 -25.94 9.59
N ASP A 519 13.80 -25.93 10.73
CA ASP A 519 13.29 -25.34 11.96
C ASP A 519 13.06 -23.82 11.80
N LEU A 520 13.94 -23.11 11.09
CA LEU A 520 13.76 -21.70 10.78
C LEU A 520 12.50 -21.47 9.92
N TRP A 521 12.30 -22.29 8.89
CA TRP A 521 11.11 -22.21 8.05
C TRP A 521 9.82 -22.57 8.80
N ARG A 522 9.87 -23.54 9.70
CA ARG A 522 8.75 -23.87 10.61
C ARG A 522 8.36 -22.69 11.47
N GLN A 523 9.35 -21.98 12.02
CA GLN A 523 9.12 -20.75 12.81
C GLN A 523 8.57 -19.61 11.94
N LEU A 524 9.16 -19.37 10.77
CA LEU A 524 8.73 -18.29 9.86
C LEU A 524 7.33 -18.50 9.30
N LEU A 525 6.92 -19.75 9.09
CA LEU A 525 5.63 -20.11 8.52
C LEU A 525 4.59 -20.46 9.58
N ASP A 526 4.99 -20.52 10.87
CA ASP A 526 4.16 -21.05 11.95
C ASP A 526 3.56 -22.42 11.57
N ALA A 527 4.40 -23.30 11.06
CA ALA A 527 4.02 -24.58 10.50
C ALA A 527 4.90 -25.72 11.10
N PRO A 528 4.64 -26.13 12.34
CA PRO A 528 5.47 -27.13 13.03
C PRO A 528 5.48 -28.50 12.32
N GLN A 529 4.46 -28.79 11.51
CA GLN A 529 4.33 -30.01 10.71
C GLN A 529 5.04 -29.95 9.35
N LEU A 530 5.64 -28.80 8.98
CA LEU A 530 6.33 -28.64 7.71
C LEU A 530 7.44 -29.70 7.55
N GLY A 531 7.40 -30.46 6.46
CA GLY A 531 8.42 -31.40 6.07
C GLY A 531 9.55 -30.76 5.23
N ALA A 532 10.70 -31.41 5.15
CA ALA A 532 11.82 -30.88 4.37
C ALA A 532 11.55 -30.88 2.86
N ASP A 533 10.70 -31.75 2.37
CA ASP A 533 10.33 -31.88 0.96
C ASP A 533 9.07 -31.07 0.58
N ASP A 534 8.40 -30.46 1.56
CA ASP A 534 7.20 -29.66 1.29
C ASP A 534 7.54 -28.38 0.53
N ASN A 535 6.65 -27.96 -0.36
CA ASN A 535 6.77 -26.69 -1.05
C ASN A 535 6.46 -25.55 -0.09
N LEU A 536 7.44 -24.75 0.26
CA LEU A 536 7.35 -23.63 1.19
C LEU A 536 6.27 -22.61 0.81
N PHE A 537 6.04 -22.42 -0.50
CA PHE A 537 5.05 -21.45 -1.00
C PHE A 537 3.61 -21.93 -0.82
N ASP A 538 3.37 -23.23 -0.84
CA ASP A 538 2.06 -23.82 -0.54
C ASP A 538 1.71 -23.65 0.95
N HIS A 539 2.73 -23.52 1.81
CA HIS A 539 2.63 -23.24 3.24
C HIS A 539 2.66 -21.73 3.58
N GLY A 540 2.67 -20.86 2.56
CA GLY A 540 2.53 -19.41 2.74
C GLY A 540 3.85 -18.63 2.77
N ALA A 541 4.96 -19.19 2.31
CA ALA A 541 6.20 -18.42 2.09
C ALA A 541 5.93 -17.30 1.07
N ARG A 542 6.14 -16.05 1.49
CA ARG A 542 6.03 -14.86 0.66
C ARG A 542 7.39 -14.21 0.52
N SER A 543 7.52 -13.30 -0.44
CA SER A 543 8.80 -12.64 -0.76
C SER A 543 9.52 -12.09 0.46
N LEU A 544 8.81 -11.44 1.38
CA LEU A 544 9.39 -10.90 2.60
C LEU A 544 9.91 -12.00 3.55
N LEU A 545 9.17 -13.11 3.68
CA LEU A 545 9.62 -14.27 4.48
C LEU A 545 10.84 -14.95 3.86
N VAL A 546 10.86 -15.05 2.52
CA VAL A 546 12.02 -15.60 1.78
C VAL A 546 13.24 -14.72 2.04
N VAL A 547 13.11 -13.39 1.88
CA VAL A 547 14.22 -12.45 2.13
C VAL A 547 14.71 -12.57 3.57
N ARG A 548 13.82 -12.65 4.54
CA ARG A 548 14.18 -12.78 5.95
C ARG A 548 14.86 -14.11 6.26
N ALA A 549 14.34 -15.22 5.73
CA ALA A 549 14.98 -16.51 5.84
C ALA A 549 16.41 -16.48 5.27
N LEU A 550 16.56 -15.89 4.07
CA LEU A 550 17.87 -15.79 3.40
C LEU A 550 18.83 -14.85 4.14
N THR A 551 18.31 -13.80 4.77
CA THR A 551 19.11 -12.88 5.60
C THR A 551 19.65 -13.63 6.82
N GLU A 552 18.81 -14.42 7.49
CA GLU A 552 19.23 -15.23 8.64
C GLU A 552 20.23 -16.32 8.20
N LEU A 553 19.96 -16.99 7.10
CA LEU A 553 20.86 -17.99 6.51
C LEU A 553 22.27 -17.42 6.26
N ARG A 554 22.35 -16.17 5.75
CA ARG A 554 23.62 -15.47 5.51
C ARG A 554 24.37 -15.11 6.78
N ARG A 555 23.66 -14.72 7.86
CA ARG A 555 24.28 -14.45 9.18
C ARG A 555 25.04 -15.67 9.70
N HIS A 556 24.61 -16.86 9.29
CA HIS A 556 25.23 -18.13 9.64
C HIS A 556 26.18 -18.69 8.56
N GLY A 557 26.60 -17.83 7.60
CA GLY A 557 27.67 -18.15 6.63
C GLY A 557 27.23 -18.88 5.37
N HIS A 558 25.92 -19.03 5.15
CA HIS A 558 25.37 -19.69 3.95
C HIS A 558 24.74 -18.67 3.01
N VAL A 559 24.93 -18.83 1.70
CA VAL A 559 24.42 -17.89 0.69
C VAL A 559 23.50 -18.60 -0.29
N LEU A 560 22.26 -18.19 -0.33
CA LEU A 560 21.26 -18.59 -1.31
C LEU A 560 20.62 -17.31 -1.89
N SER A 561 20.45 -17.23 -3.20
CA SER A 561 19.76 -16.09 -3.80
C SER A 561 18.24 -16.26 -3.73
N VAL A 562 17.50 -15.14 -3.81
CA VAL A 562 16.03 -15.17 -3.87
C VAL A 562 15.55 -16.01 -5.05
N VAL A 563 16.20 -15.87 -6.21
CA VAL A 563 15.87 -16.66 -7.41
C VAL A 563 16.01 -18.16 -7.14
N GLN A 564 17.11 -18.56 -6.51
CA GLN A 564 17.32 -19.97 -6.13
C GLN A 564 16.29 -20.46 -5.11
N ALA A 565 15.89 -19.62 -4.15
CA ALA A 565 14.84 -20.00 -3.20
C ALA A 565 13.48 -20.26 -3.88
N TYR A 566 13.17 -19.53 -4.96
CA TYR A 566 11.97 -19.78 -5.77
C TYR A 566 12.14 -20.95 -6.75
N GLU A 567 13.33 -21.17 -7.28
CA GLU A 567 13.64 -22.30 -8.18
C GLU A 567 13.68 -23.64 -7.42
N TYR A 568 14.08 -23.59 -6.16
CA TYR A 568 14.17 -24.75 -5.27
C TYR A 568 13.21 -24.55 -4.08
N PRO A 569 11.90 -24.80 -4.26
CA PRO A 569 10.87 -24.36 -3.32
C PRO A 569 10.76 -25.18 -2.03
N SER A 570 11.61 -26.19 -1.82
CA SER A 570 11.66 -27.01 -0.60
C SER A 570 12.99 -26.88 0.15
N VAL A 571 12.94 -27.09 1.47
CA VAL A 571 14.13 -27.04 2.33
C VAL A 571 15.18 -28.05 1.86
N ALA A 572 14.77 -29.28 1.53
CA ALA A 572 15.69 -30.32 1.06
C ALA A 572 16.42 -29.92 -0.22
N ALA A 573 15.71 -29.32 -1.19
CA ALA A 573 16.31 -28.87 -2.44
C ALA A 573 17.28 -27.69 -2.22
N GLN A 574 16.94 -26.75 -1.33
CA GLN A 574 17.80 -25.62 -0.97
C GLN A 574 19.08 -26.06 -0.24
N VAL A 575 18.96 -26.99 0.70
CA VAL A 575 20.13 -27.55 1.41
C VAL A 575 21.04 -28.32 0.46
N ALA A 576 20.49 -29.15 -0.43
CA ALA A 576 21.27 -29.85 -1.43
C ALA A 576 22.09 -28.89 -2.32
N LEU A 577 21.51 -27.75 -2.68
CA LEU A 577 22.18 -26.69 -3.43
C LEU A 577 23.31 -26.04 -2.61
N LEU A 578 23.08 -25.75 -1.33
CA LEU A 578 24.06 -25.14 -0.43
C LEU A 578 25.23 -26.03 -0.10
N GLU A 579 25.02 -27.34 -0.03
CA GLU A 579 26.06 -28.36 0.23
C GLU A 579 26.81 -28.78 -1.04
N GLY A 580 26.55 -28.19 -2.20
CA GLY A 580 27.19 -28.50 -3.46
C GLY A 580 26.78 -29.86 -4.05
N GLY A 581 25.68 -30.44 -3.57
CA GLY A 581 25.11 -31.69 -4.05
C GLY A 581 24.40 -31.52 -5.41
N ALA A 582 24.49 -32.54 -6.27
CA ALA A 582 23.65 -32.60 -7.46
C ALA A 582 22.19 -32.77 -7.02
N VAL A 583 21.34 -31.81 -7.36
CA VAL A 583 19.90 -31.87 -7.10
C VAL A 583 19.35 -33.13 -7.79
N ARG A 584 18.70 -34.02 -7.03
CA ARG A 584 18.06 -35.23 -7.57
C ARG A 584 17.04 -34.86 -8.66
N ASP A 585 16.84 -35.77 -9.62
CA ASP A 585 15.95 -35.58 -10.79
C ASP A 585 14.51 -35.21 -10.42
N GLU A 586 14.06 -35.51 -9.20
CA GLU A 586 12.80 -35.03 -8.63
C GLU A 586 12.77 -33.51 -8.37
N GLY A 587 13.90 -32.93 -7.91
CA GLY A 587 14.04 -31.48 -7.77
C GLY A 587 13.99 -30.71 -9.11
N ARG A 588 14.35 -31.40 -10.21
CA ARG A 588 14.22 -30.84 -11.56
C ARG A 588 12.76 -30.76 -12.02
N ARG A 589 11.93 -31.73 -11.65
CA ARG A 589 10.47 -31.70 -11.90
C ARG A 589 9.74 -30.68 -11.01
N GLU A 590 10.29 -30.41 -9.83
CA GLU A 590 9.80 -29.36 -8.93
C GLU A 590 10.26 -27.98 -9.38
N ALA A 591 11.47 -27.84 -9.90
CA ALA A 591 11.96 -26.63 -10.56
C ALA A 591 11.11 -26.32 -11.82
N GLU A 592 10.73 -27.35 -12.58
CA GLU A 592 9.79 -27.18 -13.72
C GLU A 592 8.39 -26.78 -13.26
N ARG A 593 7.91 -27.24 -12.09
CA ARG A 593 6.68 -26.75 -11.44
C ARG A 593 6.84 -25.33 -10.90
N GLY A 594 7.97 -24.97 -10.33
CA GLY A 594 8.33 -23.62 -9.91
C GLY A 594 8.41 -22.66 -11.10
N VAL A 595 8.98 -23.10 -12.23
CA VAL A 595 8.96 -22.39 -13.52
C VAL A 595 7.53 -22.30 -14.08
N ALA A 596 6.70 -23.33 -13.91
CA ALA A 596 5.30 -23.33 -14.30
C ALA A 596 4.44 -22.44 -13.38
N GLN A 597 4.75 -22.37 -12.10
CA GLN A 597 4.16 -21.39 -11.16
C GLN A 597 4.62 -19.97 -11.51
N ARG A 598 5.89 -19.77 -11.84
CA ARG A 598 6.39 -18.52 -12.41
C ARG A 598 5.67 -18.16 -13.72
N ALA A 599 5.44 -19.14 -14.60
CA ALA A 599 4.68 -18.96 -15.84
C ALA A 599 3.17 -18.78 -15.58
N ALA A 600 2.62 -19.35 -14.52
CA ALA A 600 1.24 -19.08 -14.09
C ALA A 600 1.09 -17.68 -13.50
N PHE A 601 2.06 -17.21 -12.73
CA PHE A 601 2.14 -15.80 -12.30
C PHE A 601 2.43 -14.86 -13.48
N ALA A 602 3.25 -15.26 -14.45
CA ALA A 602 3.51 -14.52 -15.69
C ALA A 602 2.34 -14.57 -16.69
N ARG A 603 1.41 -15.53 -16.59
CA ARG A 603 0.17 -15.58 -17.38
C ARG A 603 -0.86 -14.53 -16.96
N PHE A 604 -0.65 -13.90 -15.83
CA PHE A 604 -1.36 -12.67 -15.43
C PHE A 604 -0.64 -11.38 -15.86
N ALA A 605 0.51 -11.48 -16.54
CA ALA A 605 1.09 -10.37 -17.28
C ALA A 605 0.47 -10.32 -18.69
N PRO A 606 0.04 -9.16 -19.20
CA PRO A 606 -0.51 -9.04 -20.56
C PRO A 606 0.55 -9.51 -21.56
N ARG A 607 0.14 -10.39 -22.49
CA ARG A 607 0.98 -10.79 -23.61
C ARG A 607 1.33 -9.56 -24.44
N ALA A 608 2.61 -9.25 -24.53
CA ALA A 608 3.11 -8.35 -25.57
C ALA A 608 2.62 -8.88 -26.91
N GLY A 609 1.82 -8.09 -27.60
CA GLY A 609 1.31 -8.41 -28.92
C GLY A 609 2.48 -8.63 -29.88
N GLY A 610 2.53 -9.82 -30.49
CA GLY A 610 3.50 -10.13 -31.51
C GLY A 610 3.30 -9.21 -32.71
N ALA A 611 4.39 -8.59 -33.14
CA ALA A 611 4.50 -7.90 -34.39
C ALA A 611 4.17 -8.86 -35.56
N ARG A 612 3.21 -8.49 -36.38
CA ARG A 612 3.16 -8.67 -37.84
C ARG A 612 2.45 -7.49 -38.45
#